data_5f70ee780460c29e07cf6e94b40029f4
#
_entry.id   5f70ee780460c29e07cf6e94b40029f4
#
_cell.length_a   1.000
_cell.length_b   1.000
_cell.length_c   1.000
_cell.angle_alpha   90.00
_cell.angle_beta   90.00
_cell.angle_gamma   90.00
#
_symmetry.space_group_name_H-M   'P 1'
#
loop_
_entity.id
_entity.type
_entity.pdbx_description
1 polymer ?
#
loop_
_entity_poly.entity_id
_entity_poly.type
_entity_poly.pdbx_seq_one_letter_code
_entity_poly.pdbx_strand_id
1 'polypeptide(L)'
;AEGERSDLSRVATSHLIRLIIIITIFPFIVNSFYNVETNIINLDPDLPQSKIDLIYLILLSVVLIIIFDKFKVPAALLSGTLVASGFLQITELASYKISDDIVNVCLLILGSSVGCRFANKSFKEISNNALHSFVATIMLVALGLAAALVAGLFIDKNFFTLLLSYCPGGIYEVAVIAIFFDLDPEFVSFHHIIRLLLILFIVPVISVSYTHLTL
;
A
#
# COMPACT_ATOMS: atom_id res chain seq x y z
N ALA A 1 29.81 -13.62 -3.70
CA ALA A 1 29.54 -12.39 -2.88
C ALA A 1 29.28 -11.14 -3.72
N GLU A 2 30.05 -10.88 -4.82
CA GLU A 2 29.80 -9.72 -5.70
C GLU A 2 28.55 -9.92 -6.58
N GLY A 3 28.32 -11.12 -7.09
CA GLY A 3 27.12 -11.46 -7.87
C GLY A 3 25.84 -11.27 -7.10
N GLU A 4 25.76 -11.76 -5.86
CA GLU A 4 24.57 -11.63 -5.00
C GLU A 4 24.26 -10.16 -4.66
N ARG A 5 25.28 -9.32 -4.42
CA ARG A 5 25.08 -7.89 -4.17
C ARG A 5 24.57 -7.15 -5.40
N SER A 6 25.05 -7.53 -6.60
CA SER A 6 24.56 -6.94 -7.85
C SER A 6 23.11 -7.31 -8.13
N ASP A 7 22.70 -8.53 -7.83
CA ASP A 7 21.32 -8.98 -8.01
C ASP A 7 20.36 -8.31 -7.03
N LEU A 8 20.74 -8.17 -5.76
CA LEU A 8 19.97 -7.42 -4.77
C LEU A 8 19.82 -5.94 -5.16
N SER A 9 20.86 -5.31 -5.69
CA SER A 9 20.80 -3.93 -6.15
C SER A 9 19.85 -3.78 -7.34
N ARG A 10 19.85 -4.71 -8.29
CA ARG A 10 18.94 -4.71 -9.44
C ARG A 10 17.49 -4.86 -9.01
N VAL A 11 17.21 -5.81 -8.12
CA VAL A 11 15.85 -6.03 -7.58
C VAL A 11 15.36 -4.79 -6.84
N ALA A 12 16.19 -4.20 -5.97
CA ALA A 12 15.85 -2.98 -5.25
C ALA A 12 15.57 -1.80 -6.20
N THR A 13 16.43 -1.61 -7.23
CA THR A 13 16.26 -0.54 -8.23
C THR A 13 14.99 -0.76 -9.05
N SER A 14 14.71 -1.98 -9.47
CA SER A 14 13.48 -2.33 -10.18
C SER A 14 12.23 -2.04 -9.34
N HIS A 15 12.27 -2.36 -8.05
CA HIS A 15 11.19 -2.05 -7.13
C HIS A 15 10.95 -0.55 -6.98
N LEU A 16 12.03 0.24 -6.86
CA LEU A 16 11.96 1.69 -6.76
C LEU A 16 11.39 2.32 -8.04
N ILE A 17 11.85 1.90 -9.22
CA ILE A 17 11.33 2.39 -10.51
C ILE A 17 9.84 2.12 -10.63
N ARG A 18 9.39 0.91 -10.22
CA ARG A 18 7.97 0.56 -10.19
C ARG A 18 7.17 1.49 -9.29
N LEU A 19 7.66 1.80 -8.08
CA LEU A 19 7.00 2.72 -7.16
C LEU A 19 6.86 4.12 -7.77
N ILE A 20 7.93 4.65 -8.40
CA ILE A 20 7.86 5.96 -9.09
C ILE A 20 6.76 5.95 -10.15
N ILE A 21 6.76 4.92 -11.00
CA ILE A 21 5.80 4.82 -12.11
C ILE A 21 4.37 4.82 -11.56
N ILE A 22 4.09 4.03 -10.53
CA ILE A 22 2.75 3.91 -9.97
C ILE A 22 2.34 5.22 -9.28
N ILE A 23 3.18 5.79 -8.42
CA ILE A 23 2.88 7.02 -7.69
C ILE A 23 2.70 8.20 -8.64
N THR A 24 3.41 8.21 -9.79
CA THR A 24 3.31 9.30 -10.75
C THR A 24 2.14 9.10 -11.71
N ILE A 25 1.99 7.90 -12.27
CA ILE A 25 1.02 7.65 -13.35
C ILE A 25 -0.40 7.47 -12.80
N PHE A 26 -0.57 6.81 -11.66
CA PHE A 26 -1.89 6.51 -11.11
C PHE A 26 -2.74 7.77 -10.84
N PRO A 27 -2.22 8.83 -10.19
CA PRO A 27 -2.96 10.08 -10.01
C PRO A 27 -3.43 10.71 -11.32
N PHE A 28 -2.60 10.67 -12.37
CA PHE A 28 -3.00 11.19 -13.69
C PHE A 28 -4.14 10.38 -14.31
N ILE A 29 -4.08 9.05 -14.19
CA ILE A 29 -5.16 8.18 -14.67
C ILE A 29 -6.45 8.48 -13.93
N VAL A 30 -6.40 8.49 -12.60
CA VAL A 30 -7.61 8.75 -11.79
C VAL A 30 -8.19 10.12 -12.12
N ASN A 31 -7.36 11.16 -12.15
CA ASN A 31 -7.82 12.52 -12.46
C ASN A 31 -8.38 12.69 -13.88
N SER A 32 -7.91 11.89 -14.86
CA SER A 32 -8.41 11.93 -16.24
C SER A 32 -9.77 11.26 -16.43
N PHE A 33 -10.08 10.25 -15.65
CA PHE A 33 -11.31 9.46 -15.77
C PHE A 33 -12.34 9.76 -14.68
N TYR A 34 -11.85 10.14 -13.53
CA TYR A 34 -12.64 10.57 -12.40
C TYR A 34 -12.44 12.07 -12.33
N ASN A 35 -13.43 12.87 -12.73
CA ASN A 35 -13.43 14.30 -12.40
C ASN A 35 -13.44 14.40 -10.88
N VAL A 36 -12.29 14.15 -10.28
CA VAL A 36 -12.05 14.44 -8.89
C VAL A 36 -12.12 15.95 -8.84
N GLU A 37 -13.32 16.49 -8.58
CA GLU A 37 -13.32 17.65 -7.72
C GLU A 37 -12.40 17.22 -6.59
N THR A 38 -11.22 17.82 -6.49
CA THR A 38 -10.37 17.71 -5.32
C THR A 38 -11.23 18.20 -4.16
N ASN A 39 -12.15 17.38 -3.76
CA ASN A 39 -12.71 17.43 -2.44
C ASN A 39 -11.51 17.12 -1.57
N ILE A 40 -10.70 18.17 -1.32
CA ILE A 40 -9.93 18.28 -0.11
C ILE A 40 -10.86 17.71 0.92
N ILE A 41 -10.64 16.49 1.29
CA ILE A 41 -11.48 15.59 2.05
C ILE A 41 -12.45 16.45 2.87
N ASN A 42 -13.66 16.71 2.32
CA ASN A 42 -14.74 17.37 3.07
C ASN A 42 -15.24 16.30 4.02
N LEU A 43 -14.39 16.00 4.95
CA LEU A 43 -14.69 15.18 6.07
C LEU A 43 -15.73 15.99 6.87
N ASP A 44 -16.88 15.41 7.02
CA ASP A 44 -18.03 15.99 7.70
C ASP A 44 -17.59 16.72 8.98
N PRO A 45 -17.77 18.04 9.11
CA PRO A 45 -17.23 18.79 10.24
C PRO A 45 -17.90 18.44 11.57
N ASP A 46 -18.98 17.69 11.55
CA ASP A 46 -19.86 17.50 12.69
C ASP A 46 -19.60 16.25 13.55
N LEU A 47 -18.58 15.44 13.25
CA LEU A 47 -18.22 14.36 14.17
C LEU A 47 -17.50 14.93 15.40
N PRO A 48 -17.97 14.62 16.62
CA PRO A 48 -17.36 15.12 17.85
C PRO A 48 -15.91 14.61 17.95
N GLN A 49 -14.97 15.54 17.93
CA GLN A 49 -13.55 15.26 18.13
C GLN A 49 -13.31 14.96 19.62
N SER A 50 -13.63 13.76 20.06
CA SER A 50 -13.33 13.35 21.42
C SER A 50 -11.84 13.00 21.51
N LYS A 51 -11.09 13.79 22.30
CA LYS A 51 -9.68 13.48 22.59
C LYS A 51 -9.50 12.13 23.28
N ILE A 52 -10.56 11.66 23.96
CA ILE A 52 -10.58 10.37 24.64
C ILE A 52 -10.61 9.24 23.63
N ASP A 53 -11.37 9.36 22.55
CA ASP A 53 -11.48 8.36 21.49
C ASP A 53 -10.15 8.20 20.76
N LEU A 54 -9.41 9.29 20.56
CA LEU A 54 -8.05 9.24 20.01
C LEU A 54 -7.10 8.45 20.92
N ILE A 55 -7.21 8.62 22.23
CA ILE A 55 -6.39 7.89 23.19
C ILE A 55 -6.70 6.39 23.12
N TYR A 56 -7.98 6.00 23.06
CA TYR A 56 -8.37 4.60 22.89
C TYR A 56 -7.83 4.02 21.59
N LEU A 57 -7.92 4.76 20.49
CA LEU A 57 -7.37 4.35 19.20
C LEU A 57 -5.86 4.11 19.27
N ILE A 58 -5.12 5.04 19.87
CA ILE A 58 -3.66 4.93 20.00
C ILE A 58 -3.29 3.73 20.88
N LEU A 59 -3.92 3.58 22.04
CA LEU A 59 -3.63 2.48 22.97
C LEU A 59 -3.89 1.12 22.34
N LEU A 60 -5.06 0.96 21.72
CA LEU A 60 -5.43 -0.30 21.06
C LEU A 60 -4.51 -0.58 19.87
N SER A 61 -4.16 0.44 19.09
CA SER A 61 -3.22 0.30 17.98
C SER A 61 -1.86 -0.17 18.43
N VAL A 62 -1.30 0.42 19.48
CA VAL A 62 0.00 0.02 20.04
C VAL A 62 -0.02 -1.43 20.51
N VAL A 63 -1.07 -1.85 21.21
CA VAL A 63 -1.22 -3.24 21.67
C VAL A 63 -1.26 -4.21 20.49
N LEU A 64 -2.08 -3.91 19.47
CA LEU A 64 -2.20 -4.77 18.30
C LEU A 64 -0.92 -4.79 17.45
N ILE A 65 -0.21 -3.66 17.32
CA ILE A 65 1.10 -3.62 16.63
C ILE A 65 2.08 -4.56 17.31
N ILE A 66 2.19 -4.52 18.66
CA ILE A 66 3.11 -5.39 19.42
C ILE A 66 2.72 -6.87 19.24
N ILE A 67 1.42 -7.18 19.27
CA ILE A 67 0.92 -8.55 19.07
C ILE A 67 1.27 -9.02 17.64
N PHE A 68 0.99 -8.21 16.62
CA PHE A 68 1.22 -8.56 15.23
C PHE A 68 2.71 -8.68 14.89
N ASP A 69 3.54 -7.83 15.47
CA ASP A 69 4.99 -7.94 15.34
C ASP A 69 5.52 -9.25 15.95
N LYS A 70 5.02 -9.64 17.14
CA LYS A 70 5.36 -10.90 17.79
C LYS A 70 4.95 -12.12 16.94
N PHE A 71 3.82 -12.05 16.26
CA PHE A 71 3.35 -13.09 15.33
C PHE A 71 3.98 -12.98 13.93
N LYS A 72 4.90 -12.02 13.72
CA LYS A 72 5.56 -11.76 12.42
C LYS A 72 4.55 -11.50 11.28
N VAL A 73 3.44 -10.85 11.59
CA VAL A 73 2.46 -10.42 10.58
C VAL A 73 3.11 -9.36 9.70
N PRO A 74 3.05 -9.49 8.36
CA PRO A 74 3.61 -8.49 7.45
C PRO A 74 2.99 -7.12 7.70
N ALA A 75 3.83 -6.06 7.62
CA ALA A 75 3.40 -4.68 7.85
C ALA A 75 2.61 -4.50 9.17
N ALA A 76 3.12 -5.06 10.27
CA ALA A 76 2.48 -5.06 11.60
C ALA A 76 1.99 -3.67 12.04
N LEU A 77 2.72 -2.60 11.69
CA LEU A 77 2.31 -1.23 11.96
C LEU A 77 0.99 -0.89 11.28
N LEU A 78 0.87 -1.17 9.99
CA LEU A 78 -0.34 -0.86 9.21
C LEU A 78 -1.49 -1.83 9.51
N SER A 79 -1.21 -3.12 9.58
CA SER A 79 -2.24 -4.12 9.87
C SER A 79 -2.79 -3.99 11.29
N GLY A 80 -1.93 -3.70 12.28
CA GLY A 80 -2.34 -3.47 13.67
C GLY A 80 -3.24 -2.24 13.83
N THR A 81 -2.86 -1.12 13.21
CA THR A 81 -3.67 0.10 13.24
C THR A 81 -4.98 -0.04 12.48
N LEU A 82 -4.98 -0.73 11.33
CA LEU A 82 -6.18 -1.01 10.55
C LEU A 82 -7.20 -1.82 11.35
N VAL A 83 -6.74 -2.91 11.99
CA VAL A 83 -7.61 -3.76 12.82
C VAL A 83 -8.10 -2.99 14.05
N ALA A 84 -7.24 -2.16 14.68
CA ALA A 84 -7.64 -1.34 15.81
C ALA A 84 -8.76 -0.36 15.45
N SER A 85 -8.58 0.40 14.36
CA SER A 85 -9.57 1.38 13.91
C SER A 85 -10.87 0.70 13.48
N GLY A 86 -10.79 -0.38 12.71
CA GLY A 86 -11.95 -1.15 12.29
C GLY A 86 -12.74 -1.74 13.46
N PHE A 87 -12.05 -2.28 14.47
CA PHE A 87 -12.70 -2.79 15.67
C PHE A 87 -13.45 -1.70 16.44
N LEU A 88 -12.80 -0.54 16.64
CA LEU A 88 -13.42 0.57 17.35
C LEU A 88 -14.63 1.15 16.60
N GLN A 89 -14.58 1.22 15.28
CA GLN A 89 -15.71 1.66 14.45
C GLN A 89 -16.87 0.65 14.46
N ILE A 90 -16.60 -0.64 14.30
CA ILE A 90 -17.66 -1.67 14.29
C ILE A 90 -18.35 -1.78 15.65
N THR A 91 -17.59 -1.58 16.73
CA THR A 91 -18.14 -1.63 18.10
C THR A 91 -18.73 -0.31 18.56
N GLU A 92 -18.66 0.74 17.75
CA GLU A 92 -19.10 2.10 18.07
C GLU A 92 -18.52 2.65 19.40
N LEU A 93 -17.41 2.04 19.87
CA LEU A 93 -16.76 2.43 21.12
C LEU A 93 -15.98 3.75 21.01
N ALA A 94 -15.51 4.08 19.83
CA ALA A 94 -14.83 5.32 19.54
C ALA A 94 -14.97 5.69 18.07
N SER A 95 -15.37 6.93 17.80
CA SER A 95 -15.37 7.53 16.47
C SER A 95 -14.51 8.78 16.50
N TYR A 96 -13.29 8.69 15.98
CA TYR A 96 -12.36 9.80 15.91
C TYR A 96 -12.04 10.13 14.46
N LYS A 97 -12.15 11.42 14.15
CA LYS A 97 -11.73 11.98 12.88
C LYS A 97 -10.40 12.72 13.06
N ILE A 98 -9.42 12.36 12.28
CA ILE A 98 -8.12 13.05 12.24
C ILE A 98 -8.30 14.35 11.44
N SER A 99 -7.77 15.47 11.94
CA SER A 99 -7.83 16.75 11.21
C SER A 99 -7.01 16.68 9.92
N ASP A 100 -7.46 17.37 8.88
CA ASP A 100 -6.81 17.40 7.57
C ASP A 100 -5.37 17.90 7.64
N ASP A 101 -5.07 18.81 8.56
CA ASP A 101 -3.70 19.30 8.77
C ASP A 101 -2.75 18.18 9.20
N ILE A 102 -3.21 17.30 10.11
CA ILE A 102 -2.41 16.15 10.56
C ILE A 102 -2.23 15.16 9.41
N VAL A 103 -3.29 14.90 8.65
CA VAL A 103 -3.22 14.02 7.46
C VAL A 103 -2.21 14.57 6.46
N ASN A 104 -2.27 15.86 6.14
CA ASN A 104 -1.35 16.51 5.20
C ASN A 104 0.11 16.43 5.67
N VAL A 105 0.39 16.63 6.95
CA VAL A 105 1.73 16.47 7.53
C VAL A 105 2.20 15.02 7.41
N CYS A 106 1.34 14.04 7.72
CA CYS A 106 1.66 12.62 7.56
C CYS A 106 1.96 12.26 6.11
N LEU A 107 1.18 12.77 5.15
CA LEU A 107 1.39 12.58 3.71
C LEU A 107 2.74 13.17 3.26
N LEU A 108 3.10 14.36 3.76
CA LEU A 108 4.39 15.00 3.48
C LEU A 108 5.56 14.15 4.01
N ILE A 109 5.45 13.63 5.24
CA ILE A 109 6.47 12.75 5.85
C ILE A 109 6.61 11.45 5.03
N LEU A 110 5.50 10.83 4.65
CA LEU A 110 5.51 9.61 3.83
C LEU A 110 6.13 9.86 2.46
N GLY A 111 5.74 10.93 1.77
CA GLY A 111 6.33 11.32 0.48
C GLY A 111 7.83 11.57 0.57
N SER A 112 8.27 12.28 1.62
CA SER A 112 9.70 12.52 1.88
C SER A 112 10.45 11.21 2.16
N SER A 113 9.87 10.30 2.93
CA SER A 113 10.44 8.97 3.21
C SER A 113 10.65 8.15 1.94
N VAL A 114 9.66 8.16 1.03
CA VAL A 114 9.78 7.52 -0.29
C VAL A 114 10.88 8.17 -1.10
N GLY A 115 10.94 9.51 -1.13
CA GLY A 115 12.00 10.26 -1.81
C GLY A 115 13.41 9.92 -1.31
N CYS A 116 13.59 9.77 0.00
CA CYS A 116 14.87 9.40 0.60
C CYS A 116 15.40 8.03 0.17
N ARG A 117 14.55 7.11 -0.26
CA ARG A 117 14.98 5.79 -0.79
C ARG A 117 15.83 5.90 -2.05
N PHE A 118 15.76 7.04 -2.76
CA PHE A 118 16.54 7.33 -3.96
C PHE A 118 17.88 8.04 -3.68
N ALA A 119 18.07 8.60 -2.50
CA ALA A 119 19.22 9.43 -2.17
C ALA A 119 20.59 8.74 -2.39
N ASN A 120 20.65 7.40 -2.23
CA ASN A 120 21.86 6.61 -2.36
C ASN A 120 21.98 5.86 -3.69
N LYS A 121 21.12 6.16 -4.69
CA LYS A 121 21.15 5.50 -5.99
C LYS A 121 21.77 6.40 -7.04
N SER A 122 22.76 5.86 -7.78
CA SER A 122 23.34 6.56 -8.92
C SER A 122 22.34 6.64 -10.07
N PHE A 123 22.28 7.80 -10.72
CA PHE A 123 21.45 7.98 -11.91
C PHE A 123 21.77 6.94 -13.01
N LYS A 124 23.03 6.52 -13.12
CA LYS A 124 23.47 5.50 -14.05
C LYS A 124 22.91 4.10 -13.71
N GLU A 125 22.81 3.74 -12.43
CA GLU A 125 22.18 2.48 -11.99
C GLU A 125 20.70 2.46 -12.32
N ILE A 126 20.02 3.58 -12.09
CA ILE A 126 18.59 3.73 -12.40
C ILE A 126 18.38 3.61 -13.92
N SER A 127 19.17 4.32 -14.73
CA SER A 127 19.05 4.33 -16.18
C SER A 127 19.32 2.98 -16.83
N ASN A 128 20.35 2.24 -16.40
CA ASN A 128 20.71 0.96 -16.99
C ASN A 128 19.64 -0.13 -16.83
N ASN A 129 18.86 -0.07 -15.74
CA ASN A 129 17.80 -1.04 -15.47
C ASN A 129 16.40 -0.48 -15.76
N ALA A 130 16.30 0.80 -16.16
CA ALA A 130 15.02 1.49 -16.31
C ALA A 130 14.10 0.82 -17.33
N LEU A 131 14.61 0.46 -18.49
CA LEU A 131 13.81 -0.13 -19.56
C LEU A 131 13.21 -1.48 -19.15
N HIS A 132 14.04 -2.39 -18.60
CA HIS A 132 13.57 -3.70 -18.14
C HIS A 132 12.55 -3.56 -16.99
N SER A 133 12.83 -2.66 -16.04
CA SER A 133 11.92 -2.38 -14.93
C SER A 133 10.62 -1.74 -15.40
N PHE A 134 10.67 -0.87 -16.39
CA PHE A 134 9.50 -0.25 -17.00
C PHE A 134 8.61 -1.29 -17.67
N VAL A 135 9.18 -2.16 -18.53
CA VAL A 135 8.44 -3.23 -19.20
C VAL A 135 7.82 -4.18 -18.18
N ALA A 136 8.60 -4.62 -17.19
CA ALA A 136 8.09 -5.49 -16.13
C ALA A 136 6.94 -4.81 -15.33
N THR A 137 7.06 -3.52 -15.05
CA THR A 137 6.00 -2.76 -14.36
C THR A 137 4.73 -2.68 -15.20
N ILE A 138 4.84 -2.38 -16.48
CA ILE A 138 3.68 -2.33 -17.39
C ILE A 138 2.98 -3.69 -17.47
N MET A 139 3.73 -4.79 -17.56
CA MET A 139 3.16 -6.13 -17.54
C MET A 139 2.41 -6.42 -16.23
N LEU A 140 2.99 -6.06 -15.09
CA LEU A 140 2.36 -6.24 -13.78
C LEU A 140 1.12 -5.36 -13.60
N VAL A 141 1.16 -4.13 -14.09
CA VAL A 141 0.00 -3.22 -14.07
C VAL A 141 -1.11 -3.75 -14.98
N ALA A 142 -0.77 -4.26 -16.17
CA ALA A 142 -1.74 -4.89 -17.07
C ALA A 142 -2.40 -6.13 -16.43
N LEU A 143 -1.60 -6.96 -15.72
CA LEU A 143 -2.14 -8.09 -14.97
C LEU A 143 -3.06 -7.63 -13.83
N GLY A 144 -2.66 -6.57 -13.09
CA GLY A 144 -3.49 -5.95 -12.06
C GLY A 144 -4.79 -5.39 -12.61
N LEU A 145 -4.73 -4.74 -13.78
CA LEU A 145 -5.91 -4.25 -14.50
C LEU A 145 -6.86 -5.41 -14.88
N ALA A 146 -6.34 -6.49 -15.44
CA ALA A 146 -7.14 -7.66 -15.78
C ALA A 146 -7.79 -8.27 -14.52
N ALA A 147 -7.04 -8.37 -13.41
CA ALA A 147 -7.56 -8.84 -12.13
C ALA A 147 -8.66 -7.91 -11.58
N ALA A 148 -8.48 -6.60 -11.66
CA ALA A 148 -9.48 -5.62 -11.25
C ALA A 148 -10.78 -5.72 -12.08
N LEU A 149 -10.66 -5.90 -13.39
CA LEU A 149 -11.82 -6.09 -14.26
C LEU A 149 -12.59 -7.38 -13.92
N VAL A 150 -11.87 -8.48 -13.68
CA VAL A 150 -12.51 -9.75 -13.26
C VAL A 150 -13.14 -9.60 -11.87
N ALA A 151 -12.46 -8.98 -10.92
CA ALA A 151 -13.00 -8.75 -9.58
C ALA A 151 -14.24 -7.86 -9.60
N GLY A 152 -14.30 -6.87 -10.49
CA GLY A 152 -15.47 -6.01 -10.68
C GLY A 152 -16.74 -6.74 -11.16
N LEU A 153 -16.62 -7.98 -11.65
CA LEU A 153 -17.79 -8.82 -11.97
C LEU A 153 -18.43 -9.44 -10.74
N PHE A 154 -17.69 -9.51 -9.62
CA PHE A 154 -18.12 -10.19 -8.39
C PHE A 154 -18.22 -9.25 -7.20
N ILE A 155 -17.53 -8.12 -7.22
CA ILE A 155 -17.40 -7.18 -6.11
C ILE A 155 -17.94 -5.83 -6.56
N ASP A 156 -18.99 -5.36 -5.89
CA ASP A 156 -19.59 -4.05 -6.16
C ASP A 156 -18.78 -2.94 -5.45
N LYS A 157 -17.64 -2.62 -6.04
CA LYS A 157 -16.73 -1.55 -5.61
C LYS A 157 -16.32 -0.69 -6.79
N ASN A 158 -15.92 0.55 -6.52
CA ASN A 158 -15.41 1.45 -7.55
C ASN A 158 -14.25 0.79 -8.30
N PHE A 159 -14.26 0.91 -9.63
CA PHE A 159 -13.22 0.34 -10.49
C PHE A 159 -11.80 0.79 -10.07
N PHE A 160 -11.61 2.06 -9.71
CA PHE A 160 -10.30 2.58 -9.28
C PHE A 160 -9.87 2.02 -7.92
N THR A 161 -10.80 1.75 -7.01
CA THR A 161 -10.53 1.03 -5.75
C THR A 161 -10.01 -0.38 -6.04
N LEU A 162 -10.67 -1.10 -6.93
CA LEU A 162 -10.23 -2.44 -7.36
C LEU A 162 -8.88 -2.37 -8.08
N LEU A 163 -8.71 -1.45 -9.02
CA LEU A 163 -7.44 -1.27 -9.73
C LEU A 163 -6.29 -1.00 -8.76
N LEU A 164 -6.48 -0.15 -7.78
CA LEU A 164 -5.47 0.17 -6.77
C LEU A 164 -5.18 -1.02 -5.86
N SER A 165 -6.21 -1.81 -5.50
CA SER A 165 -6.07 -3.03 -4.70
C SER A 165 -5.22 -4.11 -5.38
N TYR A 166 -5.32 -4.24 -6.70
CA TYR A 166 -4.54 -5.19 -7.49
C TYR A 166 -3.24 -4.61 -8.06
N CYS A 167 -3.01 -3.31 -7.91
CA CYS A 167 -1.80 -2.64 -8.40
C CYS A 167 -0.54 -3.19 -7.72
N PRO A 168 0.57 -3.40 -8.48
CA PRO A 168 1.83 -3.89 -7.92
C PRO A 168 2.62 -2.79 -7.20
N GLY A 169 2.06 -2.21 -6.13
CA GLY A 169 2.66 -1.16 -5.31
C GLY A 169 3.12 -1.64 -3.92
N GLY A 170 3.75 -0.75 -3.17
CA GLY A 170 3.95 -0.91 -1.73
C GLY A 170 2.67 -0.60 -0.96
N ILE A 171 2.44 -1.28 0.16
CA ILE A 171 1.19 -1.11 0.94
C ILE A 171 0.99 0.34 1.37
N TYR A 172 2.05 0.96 1.90
CA TYR A 172 1.98 2.33 2.42
C TYR A 172 1.70 3.35 1.31
N GLU A 173 2.40 3.22 0.19
CA GLU A 173 2.28 4.12 -0.95
C GLU A 173 0.89 4.04 -1.59
N VAL A 174 0.38 2.84 -1.72
CA VAL A 174 -0.94 2.59 -2.32
C VAL A 174 -2.06 3.03 -1.37
N ALA A 175 -1.90 2.81 -0.06
CA ALA A 175 -2.84 3.30 0.94
C ALA A 175 -2.93 4.84 0.95
N VAL A 176 -1.78 5.53 0.80
CA VAL A 176 -1.76 7.00 0.67
C VAL A 176 -2.52 7.48 -0.56
N ILE A 177 -2.34 6.82 -1.70
CA ILE A 177 -3.08 7.15 -2.92
C ILE A 177 -4.58 6.91 -2.71
N ALA A 178 -4.96 5.81 -2.05
CA ALA A 178 -6.35 5.51 -1.74
C ALA A 178 -6.99 6.60 -0.86
N ILE A 179 -6.28 7.07 0.18
CA ILE A 179 -6.72 8.16 1.05
C ILE A 179 -6.88 9.46 0.24
N PHE A 180 -5.89 9.80 -0.60
CA PHE A 180 -5.90 11.05 -1.34
C PHE A 180 -7.06 11.16 -2.35
N PHE A 181 -7.48 10.03 -2.93
CA PHE A 181 -8.57 9.97 -3.91
C PHE A 181 -9.89 9.45 -3.35
N ASP A 182 -9.99 9.23 -2.04
CA ASP A 182 -11.17 8.67 -1.37
C ASP A 182 -11.63 7.32 -1.99
N LEU A 183 -10.67 6.41 -2.17
CA LEU A 183 -10.84 5.13 -2.83
C LEU A 183 -10.84 3.95 -1.86
N ASP A 184 -11.66 3.98 -0.82
CA ASP A 184 -11.77 2.92 0.18
C ASP A 184 -10.39 2.44 0.70
N PRO A 185 -9.62 3.26 1.43
CA PRO A 185 -8.24 2.92 1.84
C PRO A 185 -8.18 1.66 2.71
N GLU A 186 -9.23 1.36 3.46
CA GLU A 186 -9.36 0.15 4.28
C GLU A 186 -9.39 -1.10 3.40
N PHE A 187 -10.23 -1.11 2.37
CA PHE A 187 -10.36 -2.22 1.43
C PHE A 187 -9.04 -2.44 0.67
N VAL A 188 -8.45 -1.36 0.16
CA VAL A 188 -7.18 -1.40 -0.58
C VAL A 188 -6.06 -1.96 0.30
N SER A 189 -5.90 -1.43 1.51
CA SER A 189 -4.86 -1.87 2.45
C SER A 189 -5.04 -3.31 2.87
N PHE A 190 -6.26 -3.72 3.19
CA PHE A 190 -6.60 -5.10 3.56
C PHE A 190 -6.26 -6.09 2.45
N HIS A 191 -6.58 -5.74 1.20
CA HIS A 191 -6.26 -6.56 0.04
C HIS A 191 -4.75 -6.77 -0.15
N HIS A 192 -3.97 -5.70 0.03
CA HIS A 192 -2.50 -5.77 -0.01
C HIS A 192 -1.93 -6.62 1.13
N ILE A 193 -2.48 -6.55 2.34
CA ILE A 193 -2.06 -7.38 3.48
C ILE A 193 -2.33 -8.85 3.20
N ILE A 194 -3.54 -9.19 2.74
CA ILE A 194 -3.88 -10.58 2.37
C ILE A 194 -2.93 -11.09 1.29
N ARG A 195 -2.65 -10.30 0.26
CA ARG A 195 -1.70 -10.67 -0.79
C ARG A 195 -0.32 -10.99 -0.22
N LEU A 196 0.19 -10.17 0.70
CA LEU A 196 1.48 -10.43 1.35
C LEU A 196 1.46 -11.70 2.19
N LEU A 197 0.38 -11.93 2.94
CA LEU A 197 0.21 -13.17 3.70
C LEU A 197 0.21 -14.40 2.77
N LEU A 198 -0.55 -14.34 1.68
CA LEU A 198 -0.57 -15.42 0.69
C LEU A 198 0.82 -15.68 0.10
N ILE A 199 1.55 -14.64 -0.28
CA ILE A 199 2.92 -14.78 -0.79
C ILE A 199 3.82 -15.42 0.28
N LEU A 200 3.73 -14.98 1.53
CA LEU A 200 4.54 -15.49 2.65
C LEU A 200 4.32 -16.98 2.88
N PHE A 201 3.09 -17.47 2.72
CA PHE A 201 2.77 -18.90 2.90
C PHE A 201 3.03 -19.74 1.64
N ILE A 202 2.70 -19.21 0.46
CA ILE A 202 2.75 -19.96 -0.80
C ILE A 202 4.18 -20.12 -1.30
N VAL A 203 5.00 -19.06 -1.24
CA VAL A 203 6.36 -19.09 -1.80
C VAL A 203 7.26 -20.14 -1.14
N PRO A 204 7.31 -20.31 0.19
CA PRO A 204 8.09 -21.37 0.81
C PRO A 204 7.62 -22.77 0.40
N VAL A 205 6.30 -23.00 0.28
CA VAL A 205 5.74 -24.30 -0.12
C VAL A 205 6.18 -24.66 -1.54
N ILE A 206 6.09 -23.70 -2.46
CA ILE A 206 6.55 -23.91 -3.85
C ILE A 206 8.05 -24.14 -3.90
N SER A 207 8.84 -23.36 -3.16
CA SER A 207 10.30 -23.48 -3.12
C SER A 207 10.77 -24.85 -2.62
N VAL A 208 10.16 -25.37 -1.56
CA VAL A 208 10.45 -26.71 -1.04
C VAL A 208 10.08 -27.79 -2.05
N SER A 209 8.94 -27.65 -2.73
CA SER A 209 8.50 -28.61 -3.74
C SER A 209 9.47 -28.68 -4.94
N TYR A 210 10.04 -27.54 -5.34
CA TYR A 210 11.02 -27.48 -6.44
C TYR A 210 12.36 -28.13 -6.07
N THR A 211 12.83 -27.95 -4.84
CA THR A 211 14.09 -28.56 -4.38
C THR A 211 13.99 -30.09 -4.26
N HIS A 212 12.83 -30.64 -3.96
CA HIS A 212 12.61 -32.09 -3.93
C HIS A 212 12.45 -32.75 -5.30
N LEU A 213 12.14 -31.97 -6.36
CA LEU A 213 12.02 -32.49 -7.73
C LEU A 213 13.34 -32.45 -8.51
N THR A 214 14.39 -31.81 -7.97
CA THR A 214 15.71 -31.64 -8.61
C THR A 214 16.81 -32.46 -7.93
N LEU A 215 16.48 -33.30 -6.94
CA LEU A 215 17.30 -34.36 -6.33
C LEU A 215 16.84 -35.74 -6.81
#